data_0b5d4d8fb3804395034552624b13fc54
#
_entry.id   0b5d4d8fb3804395034552624b13fc54
#
_cell.length_a   1.000
_cell.length_b   1.000
_cell.length_c   1.000
_cell.angle_alpha   90.00
_cell.angle_beta   90.00
_cell.angle_gamma   90.00
#
_symmetry.space_group_name_H-M   'P 1'
#
loop_
_entity.id
_entity.type
_entity.pdbx_description
1 polymer ?
#
loop_
_entity_poly.entity_id
_entity_poly.type
_entity_poly.pdbx_seq_one_letter_code
_entity_poly.pdbx_strand_id
1 'polypeptide(L)'
;LGYLNDASYAAQVARHYSAKGYGERKLRDEFYRRGISRELWEDALAQVQDSSQAIDAFLDKKFAGRTPDRQELKKASDALARRGYRWSEINEGLRRYGAEIDD
;
A
#
# COMPACT_ATOMS: atom_id res chain seq x y z
N LEU A 1 -26.82 -6.56 -13.67
CA LEU A 1 -26.28 -5.49 -14.36
C LEU A 1 -24.82 -5.52 -14.67
N GLY A 2 -24.04 -6.36 -14.19
CA GLY A 2 -22.67 -6.54 -14.62
C GLY A 2 -21.70 -5.43 -14.32
N TYR A 3 -22.12 -4.42 -13.61
CA TYR A 3 -21.23 -3.31 -13.31
C TYR A 3 -20.14 -3.67 -12.34
N LEU A 4 -20.35 -4.71 -11.56
CA LEU A 4 -19.40 -5.08 -10.57
C LEU A 4 -18.08 -5.57 -11.16
N ASN A 5 -18.10 -5.94 -12.43
CA ASN A 5 -16.89 -6.41 -13.08
C ASN A 5 -16.35 -5.43 -14.09
N ASP A 6 -16.86 -4.22 -14.04
CA ASP A 6 -16.42 -3.17 -14.94
C ASP A 6 -15.04 -2.67 -14.53
N ALA A 7 -14.23 -2.33 -15.53
CA ALA A 7 -12.90 -1.78 -15.27
C ALA A 7 -12.98 -0.51 -14.45
N SER A 8 -13.99 0.32 -14.69
CA SER A 8 -14.18 1.54 -13.92
C SER A 8 -14.41 1.25 -12.46
N TYR A 9 -15.18 0.23 -12.16
CA TYR A 9 -15.44 -0.15 -10.79
C TYR A 9 -14.17 -0.64 -10.10
N ALA A 10 -13.40 -1.46 -10.81
CA ALA A 10 -12.15 -1.97 -10.26
C ALA A 10 -11.19 -0.82 -9.95
N ALA A 11 -11.08 0.13 -10.87
CA ALA A 11 -10.21 1.27 -10.65
C ALA A 11 -10.68 2.11 -9.46
N GLN A 12 -11.99 2.24 -9.32
CA GLN A 12 -12.55 3.00 -8.22
C GLN A 12 -12.24 2.35 -6.88
N VAL A 13 -12.37 1.03 -6.81
CA VAL A 13 -12.05 0.29 -5.60
C VAL A 13 -10.58 0.45 -5.27
N ALA A 14 -9.72 0.32 -6.29
CA ALA A 14 -8.29 0.44 -6.07
C ALA A 14 -7.92 1.83 -5.55
N ARG A 15 -8.47 2.87 -6.14
CA ARG A 15 -8.17 4.22 -5.71
C ARG A 15 -8.68 4.47 -4.30
N HIS A 16 -9.86 3.96 -3.99
CA HIS A 16 -10.46 4.16 -2.69
C HIS A 16 -9.60 3.57 -1.57
N TYR A 17 -9.20 2.31 -1.73
CA TYR A 17 -8.43 1.65 -0.69
C TYR A 17 -6.97 2.09 -0.68
N SER A 18 -6.44 2.46 -1.84
CA SER A 18 -5.10 3.02 -1.88
C SER A 18 -5.04 4.34 -1.12
N ALA A 19 -6.07 5.16 -1.26
CA ALA A 19 -6.14 6.42 -0.55
C ALA A 19 -6.23 6.22 0.95
N LYS A 20 -6.76 5.09 1.38
CA LYS A 20 -6.83 4.77 2.79
C LYS A 20 -5.52 4.24 3.34
N GLY A 21 -4.54 4.05 2.50
CA GLY A 21 -3.23 3.59 2.93
C GLY A 21 -3.02 2.10 2.83
N TYR A 22 -3.81 1.40 2.05
CA TYR A 22 -3.63 -0.04 1.87
C TYR A 22 -2.73 -0.33 0.69
N GLY A 23 -1.98 -1.41 0.77
CA GLY A 23 -1.07 -1.81 -0.28
C GLY A 23 -1.69 -2.77 -1.26
N GLU A 24 -0.89 -3.22 -2.22
CA GLU A 24 -1.38 -4.03 -3.33
C GLU A 24 -2.04 -5.33 -2.87
N ARG A 25 -1.47 -5.99 -1.88
CA ARG A 25 -2.03 -7.26 -1.41
C ARG A 25 -3.45 -7.07 -0.89
N LYS A 26 -3.68 -5.97 -0.19
CA LYS A 26 -4.99 -5.69 0.34
C LYS A 26 -5.96 -5.36 -0.79
N LEU A 27 -5.47 -4.66 -1.81
CA LEU A 27 -6.30 -4.34 -2.95
C LEU A 27 -6.72 -5.59 -3.69
N ARG A 28 -5.81 -6.54 -3.87
CA ARG A 28 -6.14 -7.79 -4.54
C ARG A 28 -7.16 -8.58 -3.74
N ASP A 29 -7.05 -8.55 -2.42
CA ASP A 29 -8.02 -9.18 -1.55
C ASP A 29 -9.40 -8.58 -1.76
N GLU A 30 -9.47 -7.26 -1.84
CA GLU A 30 -10.76 -6.60 -2.05
C GLU A 30 -11.34 -6.92 -3.40
N PHE A 31 -10.51 -6.99 -4.43
CA PHE A 31 -10.97 -7.37 -5.75
C PHE A 31 -11.59 -8.77 -5.71
N TYR A 32 -10.91 -9.68 -5.06
CA TYR A 32 -11.39 -11.05 -4.97
C TYR A 32 -12.72 -11.10 -4.22
N ARG A 33 -12.78 -10.39 -3.13
CA ARG A 33 -13.96 -10.37 -2.29
C ARG A 33 -15.17 -9.81 -3.02
N ARG A 34 -14.96 -8.85 -3.88
CA ARG A 34 -16.03 -8.21 -4.63
C ARG A 34 -16.34 -8.88 -5.94
N GLY A 35 -15.66 -9.97 -6.22
CA GLY A 35 -15.94 -10.71 -7.44
C GLY A 35 -15.45 -10.03 -8.70
N ILE A 36 -14.44 -9.18 -8.58
CA ILE A 36 -13.90 -8.49 -9.75
C ILE A 36 -13.03 -9.46 -10.54
N SER A 37 -13.23 -9.48 -11.84
CA SER A 37 -12.50 -10.39 -12.71
C SER A 37 -11.00 -10.12 -12.64
N ARG A 38 -10.22 -11.18 -12.58
CA ARG A 38 -8.77 -11.06 -12.50
C ARG A 38 -8.17 -10.26 -13.63
N GLU A 39 -8.76 -10.33 -14.79
CA GLU A 39 -8.26 -9.61 -15.94
C GLU A 39 -8.24 -8.11 -15.72
N LEU A 40 -9.11 -7.63 -14.84
CA LEU A 40 -9.19 -6.20 -14.57
C LEU A 40 -8.26 -5.74 -13.48
N TRP A 41 -7.67 -6.67 -12.74
CA TRP A 41 -6.86 -6.32 -11.58
C TRP A 41 -5.62 -5.50 -11.95
N GLU A 42 -4.90 -5.95 -12.98
CA GLU A 42 -3.65 -5.28 -13.34
C GLU A 42 -3.89 -3.83 -13.77
N ASP A 43 -4.90 -3.62 -14.59
CA ASP A 43 -5.21 -2.27 -15.03
C ASP A 43 -5.62 -1.38 -13.88
N ALA A 44 -6.42 -1.94 -12.98
CA ALA A 44 -6.87 -1.17 -11.82
C ALA A 44 -5.70 -0.82 -10.92
N LEU A 45 -4.80 -1.77 -10.69
CA LEU A 45 -3.65 -1.52 -9.84
C LEU A 45 -2.71 -0.50 -10.46
N ALA A 46 -2.63 -0.48 -11.79
CA ALA A 46 -1.77 0.47 -12.47
C ALA A 46 -2.27 1.90 -12.34
N GLN A 47 -3.52 2.08 -11.99
CA GLN A 47 -4.08 3.42 -11.88
C GLN A 47 -3.99 4.03 -10.51
N VAL A 48 -3.52 3.27 -9.52
CA VAL A 48 -3.40 3.84 -8.17
C VAL A 48 -2.07 4.53 -8.04
N GLN A 49 -2.00 5.37 -7.01
CA GLN A 49 -0.79 6.08 -6.72
C GLN A 49 0.34 5.14 -6.40
N ASP A 50 1.54 5.61 -6.67
CA ASP A 50 2.73 4.87 -6.29
C ASP A 50 2.70 4.61 -4.80
N SER A 51 2.89 3.36 -4.42
CA SER A 51 2.88 3.00 -3.00
C SER A 51 3.96 3.73 -2.23
N SER A 52 5.03 4.16 -2.90
CA SER A 52 6.10 4.87 -2.20
C SER A 52 5.60 6.15 -1.56
N GLN A 53 4.67 6.86 -2.21
CA GLN A 53 4.13 8.08 -1.65
C GLN A 53 3.29 7.79 -0.41
N ALA A 54 2.52 6.73 -0.46
CA ALA A 54 1.68 6.35 0.67
C ALA A 54 2.53 5.92 1.85
N ILE A 55 3.59 5.18 1.59
CA ILE A 55 4.50 4.74 2.65
C ILE A 55 5.23 5.93 3.25
N ASP A 56 5.69 6.83 2.40
CA ASP A 56 6.38 8.03 2.90
C ASP A 56 5.48 8.85 3.80
N ALA A 57 4.23 9.02 3.41
CA ALA A 57 3.27 9.77 4.20
C ALA A 57 3.01 9.08 5.53
N PHE A 58 2.92 7.76 5.51
CA PHE A 58 2.71 7.00 6.73
C PHE A 58 3.86 7.20 7.71
N LEU A 59 5.09 7.11 7.21
CA LEU A 59 6.27 7.25 8.06
C LEU A 59 6.39 8.67 8.59
N ASP A 60 6.12 9.64 7.73
CA ASP A 60 6.15 11.03 8.15
C ASP A 60 5.20 11.30 9.28
N LYS A 61 3.99 10.79 9.15
CA LYS A 61 2.98 11.00 10.15
C LYS A 61 3.32 10.28 11.45
N LYS A 62 3.85 9.07 11.32
CA LYS A 62 4.15 8.28 12.50
C LYS A 62 5.33 8.82 13.29
N PHE A 63 6.34 9.27 12.61
CA PHE A 63 7.56 9.70 13.29
C PHE A 63 7.70 11.23 13.40
N ALA A 64 6.91 11.95 12.64
CA ALA A 64 6.85 13.42 12.73
C ALA A 64 8.24 14.07 12.75
N GLY A 65 9.11 13.60 11.90
CA GLY A 65 10.44 14.19 11.80
C GLY A 65 11.45 13.65 12.79
N ARG A 66 11.02 12.79 13.72
CA ARG A 66 11.97 12.21 14.67
C ARG A 66 12.75 11.10 14.00
N THR A 67 13.88 10.78 14.59
CA THR A 67 14.65 9.64 14.15
C THR A 67 14.17 8.41 14.91
N PRO A 68 13.52 7.47 14.26
CA PRO A 68 13.00 6.28 14.96
C PRO A 68 14.12 5.33 15.35
N ASP A 69 13.92 4.62 16.45
CA ASP A 69 14.88 3.60 16.83
C ASP A 69 14.49 2.29 16.14
N ARG A 70 15.25 1.25 16.42
CA ARG A 70 15.07 -0.04 15.77
C ARG A 70 13.70 -0.63 16.02
N GLN A 71 13.23 -0.53 17.24
CA GLN A 71 11.94 -1.07 17.59
C GLN A 71 10.82 -0.33 16.87
N GLU A 72 10.95 0.97 16.79
CA GLU A 72 9.95 1.77 16.10
C GLU A 72 9.91 1.45 14.61
N LEU A 73 11.09 1.22 14.04
CA LEU A 73 11.16 0.85 12.63
C LEU A 73 10.51 -0.49 12.39
N LYS A 74 10.75 -1.43 13.30
CA LYS A 74 10.14 -2.74 13.15
C LYS A 74 8.63 -2.66 13.26
N LYS A 75 8.14 -1.89 14.21
CA LYS A 75 6.70 -1.73 14.36
C LYS A 75 6.07 -1.08 13.14
N ALA A 76 6.77 -0.11 12.58
CA ALA A 76 6.27 0.55 11.37
C ALA A 76 6.23 -0.43 10.20
N SER A 77 7.27 -1.22 10.03
CA SER A 77 7.29 -2.16 8.93
C SER A 77 6.22 -3.24 9.11
N ASP A 78 5.99 -3.68 10.33
CA ASP A 78 4.93 -4.66 10.59
C ASP A 78 3.56 -4.06 10.27
N ALA A 79 3.36 -2.80 10.62
CA ALA A 79 2.10 -2.14 10.34
C ALA A 79 1.87 -2.01 8.84
N LEU A 80 2.92 -1.67 8.11
CA LEU A 80 2.82 -1.54 6.66
C LEU A 80 2.56 -2.90 6.02
N ALA A 81 3.19 -3.95 6.53
CA ALA A 81 2.94 -5.28 6.01
C ALA A 81 1.49 -5.68 6.22
N ARG A 82 0.93 -5.32 7.36
CA ARG A 82 -0.48 -5.62 7.64
C ARG A 82 -1.42 -4.86 6.71
N ARG A 83 -0.97 -3.72 6.21
CA ARG A 83 -1.77 -2.97 5.26
C ARG A 83 -1.67 -3.51 3.85
N GLY A 84 -0.82 -4.51 3.65
CA GLY A 84 -0.73 -5.15 2.36
C GLY A 84 0.41 -4.72 1.47
N TYR A 85 1.33 -3.91 1.98
CA TYR A 85 2.48 -3.50 1.18
C TYR A 85 3.49 -4.63 1.12
N ARG A 86 4.21 -4.69 0.02
CA ARG A 86 5.24 -5.70 -0.16
C ARG A 86 6.48 -5.33 0.64
N TRP A 87 7.20 -6.35 1.05
CA TRP A 87 8.39 -6.12 1.85
C TRP A 87 9.40 -5.22 1.14
N SER A 88 9.56 -5.41 -0.17
CA SER A 88 10.48 -4.56 -0.93
C SER A 88 10.05 -3.10 -0.91
N GLU A 89 8.75 -2.85 -0.99
CA GLU A 89 8.25 -1.48 -0.93
C GLU A 89 8.47 -0.87 0.43
N ILE A 90 8.28 -1.66 1.47
CA ILE A 90 8.47 -1.19 2.84
C ILE A 90 9.93 -0.84 3.07
N ASN A 91 10.83 -1.72 2.66
CA ASN A 91 12.25 -1.46 2.82
C ASN A 91 12.70 -0.21 2.09
N GLU A 92 12.21 -0.03 0.89
CA GLU A 92 12.55 1.15 0.12
C GLU A 92 12.08 2.41 0.81
N GLY A 93 10.87 2.35 1.36
CA GLY A 93 10.31 3.49 2.07
C GLY A 93 11.12 3.85 3.30
N LEU A 94 11.52 2.85 4.05
CA LEU A 94 12.33 3.08 5.23
C LEU A 94 13.68 3.69 4.86
N ARG A 95 14.25 3.23 3.77
CA ARG A 95 15.51 3.75 3.30
C ARG A 95 15.38 5.22 2.88
N ARG A 96 14.31 5.55 2.18
CA ARG A 96 14.09 6.92 1.77
C ARG A 96 13.89 7.82 2.96
N TYR A 97 13.29 7.30 4.01
CA TYR A 97 13.07 8.09 5.22
C TYR A 97 14.39 8.36 5.93
N GLY A 98 15.45 7.70 5.54
CA GLY A 98 16.75 7.90 6.13
C GLY A 98 17.08 6.91 7.21
N ALA A 99 16.26 5.91 7.36
CA ALA A 99 16.50 4.94 8.39
C ALA A 99 17.26 3.80 7.79
N GLU A 100 18.49 3.67 8.17
CA GLU A 100 19.27 2.60 7.71
C GLU A 100 19.17 1.48 8.62
N ILE A 101 18.54 0.46 8.28
CA ILE A 101 18.42 -0.63 9.13
C ILE A 101 19.40 -1.63 8.84
N ASP A 102 20.24 -1.57 8.03
CA ASP A 102 21.10 -2.53 7.79
C ASP A 102 22.11 -2.68 8.54
N ASP A 103 22.50 -3.32 8.63
CA ASP A 103 23.43 -3.63 9.17
C ASP A 103 23.47 -4.00 9.90
#